data_48bc7ac53c128172b4a851f397f50532
#
_entry.id   48bc7ac53c128172b4a851f397f50532
#
_cell.length_a   1.000
_cell.length_b   1.000
_cell.length_c   1.000
_cell.angle_alpha   90.00
_cell.angle_beta   90.00
_cell.angle_gamma   90.00
#
_symmetry.space_group_name_H-M   'P 1'
#
loop_
_entity.id
_entity.type
_entity.pdbx_description
1 polymer ?
#
loop_
_entity_poly.entity_id
_entity_poly.type
_entity_poly.pdbx_seq_one_letter_code
_entity_poly.pdbx_strand_id
1 'polypeptide(L)'
;VSFIPLNNIYFKPEGGYTAKLREGQIEFIRNYLSTAPEDQLVVLTMHAPIVRCENSGELFRILEKRPHTLSISAHYHQQVHFFLTERWGWQGEQPHHHFVNATVSGSWWCGFKDELDIPHATMNDGAPNGYSIVTFDGHDYSIRFKAARRPEDYQMNIYAPSEIASASAAGTEVLVNVFAGSERSTVEMKFGESGEWTAMAQTRAADPECLRMHELGEYLDLEHNGTKLDEVFGWKMDRPRENSHMWLGHLPPNPEVGTHTLTVRTTDMFGQTYTDHRVVRVR
;
A
#
# COMPACT_ATOMS: atom_id res chain seq x y z
N VAL A 1 18.51 -14.62 10.58
CA VAL A 1 17.28 -13.84 10.80
C VAL A 1 16.54 -14.37 12.02
N SER A 2 16.11 -13.49 12.92
CA SER A 2 15.25 -13.84 14.06
C SER A 2 13.84 -13.31 13.84
N PHE A 3 12.84 -14.20 13.90
CA PHE A 3 11.44 -13.81 13.86
C PHE A 3 10.86 -13.81 15.28
N ILE A 4 10.31 -12.66 15.71
CA ILE A 4 9.72 -12.49 17.02
C ILE A 4 8.24 -12.08 16.82
N PRO A 5 7.30 -13.04 16.92
CA PRO A 5 5.88 -12.72 16.85
C PRO A 5 5.41 -12.08 18.15
N LEU A 6 4.64 -11.00 18.05
CA LEU A 6 4.14 -10.21 19.17
C LEU A 6 2.61 -10.17 19.17
N ASN A 7 2.01 -10.43 20.31
CA ASN A 7 0.59 -10.16 20.52
C ASN A 7 0.44 -8.73 21.08
N ASN A 8 0.17 -7.79 20.19
CA ASN A 8 -0.01 -6.39 20.55
C ASN A 8 -1.49 -5.94 20.59
N ILE A 9 -2.42 -6.90 20.67
CA ILE A 9 -3.83 -6.61 20.92
C ILE A 9 -4.12 -6.82 22.40
N TYR A 10 -4.51 -5.74 23.06
CA TYR A 10 -4.85 -5.72 24.48
C TYR A 10 -6.35 -5.43 24.64
N PHE A 11 -7.10 -6.46 25.02
CA PHE A 11 -8.53 -6.33 25.27
C PHE A 11 -8.77 -5.60 26.58
N LYS A 12 -9.71 -4.66 26.58
CA LYS A 12 -10.09 -3.86 27.74
C LYS A 12 -11.24 -4.53 28.49
N PRO A 13 -11.25 -4.44 29.85
CA PRO A 13 -12.35 -5.04 30.64
C PRO A 13 -13.73 -4.50 30.25
N GLU A 14 -13.81 -3.22 29.88
CA GLU A 14 -15.04 -2.54 29.47
C GLU A 14 -15.48 -2.83 28.02
N GLY A 15 -14.73 -3.66 27.31
CA GLY A 15 -14.93 -4.00 25.90
C GLY A 15 -13.99 -3.22 24.97
N GLY A 16 -13.88 -3.74 23.74
CA GLY A 16 -12.93 -3.22 22.75
C GLY A 16 -11.48 -3.60 23.05
N TYR A 17 -10.55 -2.98 22.35
CA TYR A 17 -9.11 -3.25 22.49
C TYR A 17 -8.27 -1.99 22.21
N THR A 18 -7.00 -2.03 22.61
CA THR A 18 -5.98 -1.08 22.20
C THR A 18 -4.75 -1.84 21.72
N ALA A 19 -3.88 -1.16 20.94
CA ALA A 19 -2.59 -1.72 20.58
C ALA A 19 -1.58 -1.43 21.71
N LYS A 20 -1.13 -2.48 22.36
CA LYS A 20 -0.18 -2.40 23.49
C LYS A 20 0.57 -3.72 23.67
N LEU A 21 1.84 -3.66 23.99
CA LEU A 21 2.63 -4.81 24.38
C LEU A 21 2.54 -5.05 25.89
N ARG A 22 2.46 -6.32 26.29
CA ARG A 22 2.55 -6.70 27.69
C ARG A 22 3.99 -6.60 28.19
N GLU A 23 4.18 -6.25 29.45
CA GLU A 23 5.50 -6.10 30.07
C GLU A 23 6.38 -7.35 29.86
N GLY A 24 5.82 -8.53 30.06
CA GLY A 24 6.56 -9.78 29.83
C GLY A 24 7.02 -10.00 28.38
N GLN A 25 6.34 -9.44 27.38
CA GLN A 25 6.82 -9.47 25.99
C GLN A 25 8.01 -8.54 25.79
N ILE A 26 7.97 -7.33 26.37
CA ILE A 26 9.08 -6.37 26.32
C ILE A 26 10.31 -6.97 27.02
N GLU A 27 10.10 -7.57 28.18
CA GLU A 27 11.18 -8.24 28.92
C GLU A 27 11.76 -9.41 28.16
N PHE A 28 10.90 -10.25 27.53
CA PHE A 28 11.36 -11.34 26.67
C PHE A 28 12.24 -10.84 25.54
N ILE A 29 11.80 -9.79 24.82
CA ILE A 29 12.57 -9.23 23.69
C ILE A 29 13.94 -8.72 24.20
N ARG A 30 13.95 -8.01 25.31
CA ARG A 30 15.17 -7.47 25.92
C ARG A 30 16.16 -8.60 26.25
N ASN A 31 15.67 -9.65 26.91
CA ASN A 31 16.51 -10.79 27.32
C ASN A 31 17.00 -11.59 26.10
N TYR A 32 16.12 -11.85 25.14
CA TYR A 32 16.50 -12.56 23.91
C TYR A 32 17.59 -11.79 23.14
N LEU A 33 17.38 -10.49 22.91
CA LEU A 33 18.31 -9.67 22.12
C LEU A 33 19.63 -9.40 22.86
N SER A 34 19.68 -9.54 24.19
CA SER A 34 20.95 -9.43 24.95
C SER A 34 21.93 -10.58 24.65
N THR A 35 21.43 -11.69 24.13
CA THR A 35 22.23 -12.89 23.80
C THR A 35 22.30 -13.20 22.32
N ALA A 36 21.42 -12.60 21.51
CA ALA A 36 21.39 -12.78 20.05
C ALA A 36 22.57 -12.06 19.38
N PRO A 37 23.18 -12.61 18.31
CA PRO A 37 24.23 -11.94 17.54
C PRO A 37 23.84 -10.52 17.13
N GLU A 38 24.74 -9.56 17.25
CA GLU A 38 24.45 -8.15 17.02
C GLU A 38 24.11 -7.84 15.56
N ASP A 39 24.73 -8.52 14.61
CA ASP A 39 24.55 -8.37 13.16
C ASP A 39 23.32 -9.11 12.60
N GLN A 40 22.61 -9.84 13.46
CA GLN A 40 21.45 -10.60 13.03
C GLN A 40 20.25 -9.68 12.76
N LEU A 41 19.58 -9.85 11.60
CA LEU A 41 18.32 -9.18 11.31
C LEU A 41 17.23 -9.66 12.29
N VAL A 42 16.60 -8.70 12.96
CA VAL A 42 15.46 -8.90 13.87
C VAL A 42 14.17 -8.49 13.17
N VAL A 43 13.30 -9.46 12.93
CA VAL A 43 11.98 -9.24 12.30
C VAL A 43 10.89 -9.41 13.34
N LEU A 44 10.20 -8.32 13.64
CA LEU A 44 9.03 -8.35 14.50
C LEU A 44 7.77 -8.54 13.65
N THR A 45 6.88 -9.43 14.05
CA THR A 45 5.58 -9.58 13.42
C THR A 45 4.46 -9.36 14.43
N MET A 46 3.43 -8.58 14.05
CA MET A 46 2.35 -8.21 14.95
C MET A 46 1.05 -7.91 14.18
N HIS A 47 -0.07 -7.82 14.87
CA HIS A 47 -1.34 -7.50 14.21
C HIS A 47 -1.46 -5.99 13.94
N ALA A 48 -1.50 -5.17 14.97
CA ALA A 48 -1.64 -3.72 14.82
C ALA A 48 -0.28 -3.07 14.50
N PRO A 49 -0.24 -2.03 13.64
CA PRO A 49 1.02 -1.33 13.36
C PRO A 49 1.70 -0.82 14.62
N ILE A 50 3.03 -0.93 14.66
CA ILE A 50 3.84 -0.53 15.82
C ILE A 50 3.62 0.93 16.19
N VAL A 51 3.33 1.78 15.22
CA VAL A 51 3.00 3.21 15.40
C VAL A 51 1.68 3.45 16.14
N ARG A 52 0.86 2.41 16.31
CA ARG A 52 -0.38 2.43 17.09
C ARG A 52 -0.20 1.91 18.53
N CYS A 53 0.94 1.28 18.83
CA CYS A 53 1.20 0.75 20.14
C CYS A 53 1.46 1.87 21.15
N GLU A 54 0.65 1.93 22.23
CA GLU A 54 0.75 2.95 23.29
C GLU A 54 2.13 2.99 23.95
N ASN A 55 2.81 1.85 24.05
CA ASN A 55 4.12 1.71 24.66
C ASN A 55 5.23 1.31 23.67
N SER A 56 5.09 1.69 22.40
CA SER A 56 6.11 1.42 21.37
C SER A 56 7.49 1.99 21.72
N GLY A 57 7.56 3.11 22.44
CA GLY A 57 8.82 3.73 22.86
C GLY A 57 9.73 2.83 23.67
N GLU A 58 9.18 1.94 24.52
CA GLU A 58 9.98 0.96 25.25
C GLU A 58 10.63 -0.07 24.32
N LEU A 59 9.86 -0.53 23.31
CA LEU A 59 10.36 -1.43 22.30
C LEU A 59 11.43 -0.75 21.42
N PHE A 60 11.22 0.51 21.06
CA PHE A 60 12.20 1.29 20.29
C PHE A 60 13.55 1.35 21.01
N ARG A 61 13.58 1.66 22.32
CA ARG A 61 14.84 1.71 23.12
C ARG A 61 15.63 0.40 23.09
N ILE A 62 14.97 -0.72 22.84
CA ILE A 62 15.63 -2.03 22.72
C ILE A 62 16.15 -2.23 21.29
N LEU A 63 15.31 -1.94 20.29
CA LEU A 63 15.64 -2.17 18.88
C LEU A 63 16.68 -1.21 18.33
N GLU A 64 16.74 0.03 18.82
CA GLU A 64 17.70 1.06 18.40
C GLU A 64 19.16 0.68 18.61
N LYS A 65 19.40 -0.31 19.46
CA LYS A 65 20.73 -0.89 19.69
C LYS A 65 21.13 -1.92 18.62
N ARG A 66 20.25 -2.21 17.66
CA ARG A 66 20.44 -3.22 16.64
C ARG A 66 20.53 -2.58 15.26
N PRO A 67 21.56 -2.88 14.46
CA PRO A 67 21.72 -2.28 13.13
C PRO A 67 20.67 -2.75 12.12
N HIS A 68 20.16 -3.97 12.28
CA HIS A 68 19.26 -4.60 11.31
C HIS A 68 17.92 -4.98 11.95
N THR A 69 16.89 -4.19 11.68
CA THR A 69 15.55 -4.42 12.22
C THR A 69 14.47 -4.17 11.17
N LEU A 70 13.44 -5.00 11.19
CA LEU A 70 12.23 -4.86 10.39
C LEU A 70 11.02 -5.18 11.26
N SER A 71 9.92 -4.49 11.09
CA SER A 71 8.65 -4.93 11.67
C SER A 71 7.55 -5.00 10.62
N ILE A 72 6.69 -6.02 10.74
CA ILE A 72 5.60 -6.30 9.80
C ILE A 72 4.31 -6.39 10.59
N SER A 73 3.29 -5.72 10.10
CA SER A 73 1.94 -5.76 10.68
C SER A 73 0.86 -5.86 9.61
N ALA A 74 -0.41 -5.84 10.05
CA ALA A 74 -1.59 -5.82 9.21
C ALA A 74 -2.58 -4.73 9.70
N HIS A 75 -3.82 -5.07 10.02
CA HIS A 75 -4.84 -4.26 10.68
C HIS A 75 -5.44 -3.10 9.87
N TYR A 76 -4.64 -2.35 9.12
CA TYR A 76 -5.14 -1.20 8.36
C TYR A 76 -5.93 -1.58 7.11
N HIS A 77 -5.77 -2.82 6.65
CA HIS A 77 -6.27 -3.26 5.35
C HIS A 77 -5.80 -2.32 4.21
N GLN A 78 -4.56 -1.92 4.32
CA GLN A 78 -3.82 -1.06 3.40
C GLN A 78 -2.41 -1.58 3.26
N GLN A 79 -1.71 -1.12 2.22
CA GLN A 79 -0.29 -1.37 2.06
C GLN A 79 0.49 -0.09 2.37
N VAL A 80 1.28 -0.10 3.43
CA VAL A 80 1.98 1.10 3.88
C VAL A 80 3.40 0.78 4.34
N HIS A 81 4.35 1.55 3.86
CA HIS A 81 5.72 1.58 4.38
C HIS A 81 5.91 2.78 5.30
N PHE A 82 6.29 2.53 6.53
CA PHE A 82 6.73 3.56 7.47
C PHE A 82 8.24 3.46 7.67
N PHE A 83 8.93 4.59 7.59
CA PHE A 83 10.33 4.71 7.98
C PHE A 83 10.35 5.54 9.27
N LEU A 84 10.47 4.84 10.41
CA LEU A 84 10.36 5.45 11.71
C LEU A 84 11.64 6.23 12.04
N THR A 85 11.46 7.49 12.33
CA THR A 85 12.51 8.45 12.69
C THR A 85 12.14 9.14 14.01
N GLU A 86 12.86 10.19 14.39
CA GLU A 86 12.61 10.98 15.60
C GLU A 86 11.15 11.46 15.73
N ARG A 87 10.49 11.80 14.63
CA ARG A 87 9.06 12.19 14.61
C ARG A 87 8.12 11.12 15.17
N TRP A 88 8.57 9.85 15.18
CA TRP A 88 7.85 8.71 15.73
C TRP A 88 8.39 8.26 17.09
N GLY A 89 9.38 9.00 17.63
CA GLY A 89 10.08 8.66 18.86
C GLY A 89 11.21 7.64 18.68
N TRP A 90 11.58 7.29 17.44
CA TRP A 90 12.74 6.46 17.13
C TRP A 90 14.01 7.30 17.18
N GLN A 91 15.05 6.82 17.91
CA GLN A 91 16.32 7.50 18.11
C GLN A 91 17.52 6.72 17.54
N GLY A 92 17.27 5.62 16.81
CA GLY A 92 18.31 4.87 16.13
C GLY A 92 18.92 5.68 14.99
N GLU A 93 20.17 5.39 14.67
CA GLU A 93 20.92 6.07 13.60
C GLU A 93 20.25 5.94 12.23
N GLN A 94 19.72 4.76 11.93
CA GLN A 94 18.97 4.50 10.70
C GLN A 94 17.48 4.40 10.99
N PRO A 95 16.61 4.89 10.09
CA PRO A 95 15.16 4.74 10.24
C PRO A 95 14.75 3.27 10.33
N HIS A 96 13.91 2.92 11.28
CA HIS A 96 13.33 1.58 11.35
C HIS A 96 12.22 1.41 10.30
N HIS A 97 12.34 0.38 9.48
CA HIS A 97 11.32 0.05 8.51
C HIS A 97 10.19 -0.75 9.17
N HIS A 98 8.99 -0.17 9.16
CA HIS A 98 7.75 -0.86 9.54
C HIS A 98 6.85 -0.99 8.33
N PHE A 99 6.51 -2.22 7.98
CA PHE A 99 5.68 -2.55 6.83
C PHE A 99 4.29 -3.03 7.27
N VAL A 100 3.24 -2.34 6.79
CA VAL A 100 1.86 -2.80 6.92
C VAL A 100 1.51 -3.57 5.67
N ASN A 101 1.31 -4.87 5.83
CA ASN A 101 1.12 -5.80 4.72
C ASN A 101 -0.32 -5.79 4.20
N ALA A 102 -0.44 -5.95 2.90
CA ALA A 102 -1.70 -6.14 2.20
C ALA A 102 -2.50 -7.34 2.75
N THR A 103 -3.81 -7.26 2.63
CA THR A 103 -4.73 -8.33 3.05
C THR A 103 -5.27 -9.10 1.85
N VAL A 104 -5.35 -10.42 1.98
CA VAL A 104 -5.90 -11.31 0.94
C VAL A 104 -7.40 -11.07 0.73
N SER A 105 -8.09 -10.61 1.76
CA SER A 105 -9.51 -10.25 1.70
C SER A 105 -9.79 -8.81 1.23
N GLY A 106 -8.78 -8.04 0.85
CA GLY A 106 -8.94 -6.61 0.61
C GLY A 106 -9.29 -5.85 1.89
N SER A 107 -10.03 -4.74 1.83
CA SER A 107 -10.57 -4.11 3.04
C SER A 107 -11.44 -5.08 3.82
N TRP A 108 -12.33 -5.76 3.11
CA TRP A 108 -13.13 -6.89 3.56
C TRP A 108 -13.44 -7.76 2.34
N TRP A 109 -13.96 -8.98 2.56
CA TRP A 109 -14.40 -9.84 1.48
C TRP A 109 -15.75 -9.34 0.94
N CYS A 110 -15.74 -8.20 0.25
CA CYS A 110 -16.90 -7.45 -0.23
C CYS A 110 -16.58 -6.73 -1.54
N GLY A 111 -17.57 -6.03 -2.07
CA GLY A 111 -17.53 -5.39 -3.38
C GLY A 111 -18.31 -6.18 -4.42
N PHE A 112 -18.43 -5.64 -5.62
CA PHE A 112 -19.14 -6.31 -6.71
C PHE A 112 -18.49 -7.64 -7.03
N LYS A 113 -19.32 -8.64 -7.32
CA LYS A 113 -18.87 -9.95 -7.73
C LYS A 113 -18.52 -9.95 -9.22
N ASP A 114 -17.49 -10.72 -9.56
CA ASP A 114 -17.09 -10.99 -10.92
C ASP A 114 -17.90 -12.17 -11.54
N GLU A 115 -17.54 -12.58 -12.74
CA GLU A 115 -18.17 -13.70 -13.47
C GLU A 115 -18.02 -15.07 -12.78
N LEU A 116 -17.16 -15.15 -11.78
CA LEU A 116 -16.97 -16.35 -10.94
C LEU A 116 -17.68 -16.26 -9.59
N ASP A 117 -18.56 -15.26 -9.41
CA ASP A 117 -19.24 -14.95 -8.15
C ASP A 117 -18.26 -14.61 -6.99
N ILE A 118 -17.09 -14.07 -7.33
CA ILE A 118 -16.05 -13.70 -6.37
C ILE A 118 -16.07 -12.18 -6.16
N PRO A 119 -16.14 -11.70 -4.89
CA PRO A 119 -16.08 -10.28 -4.58
C PRO A 119 -14.82 -9.60 -5.11
N HIS A 120 -14.94 -8.36 -5.54
CA HIS A 120 -13.83 -7.53 -6.02
C HIS A 120 -12.72 -7.35 -4.97
N ALA A 121 -13.10 -7.17 -3.73
CA ALA A 121 -12.22 -7.20 -2.56
C ALA A 121 -10.97 -6.31 -2.68
N THR A 122 -11.15 -5.07 -3.12
CA THR A 122 -10.07 -4.06 -3.15
C THR A 122 -9.83 -3.49 -1.76
N MET A 123 -8.58 -3.21 -1.42
CA MET A 123 -8.25 -2.49 -0.20
C MET A 123 -8.69 -1.02 -0.29
N ASN A 124 -8.90 -0.36 0.84
CA ASN A 124 -9.41 1.01 0.87
C ASN A 124 -8.41 2.07 0.42
N ASP A 125 -7.15 1.69 0.17
CA ASP A 125 -6.12 2.48 -0.50
C ASP A 125 -6.08 2.26 -2.03
N GLY A 126 -7.00 1.43 -2.55
CA GLY A 126 -7.11 1.10 -3.97
C GLY A 126 -6.15 0.03 -4.46
N ALA A 127 -5.25 -0.48 -3.62
CA ALA A 127 -4.47 -1.65 -4.00
C ALA A 127 -5.38 -2.90 -4.04
N PRO A 128 -5.20 -3.80 -5.01
CA PRO A 128 -5.97 -5.03 -5.07
C PRO A 128 -5.69 -5.90 -3.84
N ASN A 129 -6.64 -6.77 -3.49
CA ASN A 129 -6.38 -7.79 -2.49
C ASN A 129 -5.19 -8.66 -2.91
N GLY A 130 -4.36 -9.03 -1.94
CA GLY A 130 -3.11 -9.72 -2.25
C GLY A 130 -2.30 -10.09 -1.02
N TYR A 131 -1.05 -10.39 -1.26
CA TYR A 131 -0.06 -10.76 -0.23
C TYR A 131 1.33 -10.29 -0.65
N SER A 132 2.24 -10.25 0.30
CA SER A 132 3.64 -9.94 0.02
C SER A 132 4.52 -11.16 0.17
N ILE A 133 5.51 -11.27 -0.71
CA ILE A 133 6.60 -12.23 -0.62
C ILE A 133 7.80 -11.46 -0.08
N VAL A 134 8.28 -11.87 1.09
CA VAL A 134 9.47 -11.29 1.71
C VAL A 134 10.61 -12.28 1.58
N THR A 135 11.67 -11.87 0.89
CA THR A 135 12.88 -12.65 0.72
C THR A 135 13.96 -12.12 1.65
N PHE A 136 14.63 -13.00 2.37
CA PHE A 136 15.71 -12.66 3.29
C PHE A 136 17.03 -13.26 2.80
N ASP A 137 18.09 -12.44 2.81
CA ASP A 137 19.45 -12.85 2.52
C ASP A 137 20.41 -12.25 3.57
N GLY A 138 20.83 -13.06 4.53
CA GLY A 138 21.59 -12.58 5.68
C GLY A 138 20.78 -11.57 6.50
N HIS A 139 21.22 -10.33 6.54
CA HIS A 139 20.52 -9.21 7.18
C HIS A 139 19.74 -8.33 6.17
N ASP A 140 19.89 -8.61 4.88
CA ASP A 140 19.14 -7.93 3.84
C ASP A 140 17.78 -8.59 3.60
N TYR A 141 16.86 -7.82 3.06
CA TYR A 141 15.55 -8.33 2.67
C TYR A 141 14.98 -7.54 1.50
N SER A 142 14.06 -8.14 0.79
CA SER A 142 13.22 -7.48 -0.20
C SER A 142 11.76 -7.88 -0.01
N ILE A 143 10.86 -6.98 -0.41
CA ILE A 143 9.41 -7.20 -0.33
C ILE A 143 8.85 -7.04 -1.73
N ARG A 144 8.08 -8.02 -2.19
CA ARG A 144 7.37 -7.98 -3.46
C ARG A 144 5.88 -8.22 -3.22
N PHE A 145 5.06 -7.27 -3.63
CA PHE A 145 3.61 -7.44 -3.59
C PHE A 145 3.14 -8.38 -4.71
N LYS A 146 2.13 -9.17 -4.42
CA LYS A 146 1.45 -10.04 -5.40
C LYS A 146 -0.05 -9.88 -5.26
N ALA A 147 -0.68 -9.21 -6.23
CA ALA A 147 -2.13 -9.13 -6.32
C ALA A 147 -2.72 -10.53 -6.57
N ALA A 148 -3.74 -10.89 -5.79
CA ALA A 148 -4.43 -12.17 -5.96
C ALA A 148 -5.06 -12.25 -7.37
N ARG A 149 -4.94 -13.41 -8.01
CA ARG A 149 -5.50 -13.68 -9.35
C ARG A 149 -4.98 -12.76 -10.49
N ARG A 150 -3.94 -11.96 -10.24
CA ARG A 150 -3.33 -11.09 -11.24
C ARG A 150 -1.91 -11.54 -11.55
N PRO A 151 -1.34 -11.21 -12.72
CA PRO A 151 0.06 -11.50 -13.01
C PRO A 151 1.01 -10.78 -12.03
N GLU A 152 2.27 -11.18 -12.00
CA GLU A 152 3.25 -10.66 -11.04
C GLU A 152 3.66 -9.21 -11.32
N ASP A 153 3.58 -8.79 -12.57
CA ASP A 153 3.89 -7.45 -13.05
C ASP A 153 2.75 -6.44 -12.84
N TYR A 154 1.57 -6.89 -12.41
CA TYR A 154 0.48 -5.99 -12.05
C TYR A 154 0.76 -5.31 -10.71
N GLN A 155 1.48 -4.18 -10.76
CA GLN A 155 2.00 -3.47 -9.59
C GLN A 155 1.47 -2.03 -9.46
N MET A 156 0.68 -1.58 -10.44
CA MET A 156 0.13 -0.21 -10.43
C MET A 156 -1.17 -0.11 -11.21
N ASN A 157 -1.91 0.98 -10.95
CA ASN A 157 -3.01 1.46 -11.80
C ASN A 157 -2.67 2.86 -12.30
N ILE A 158 -2.88 3.11 -13.59
CA ILE A 158 -2.67 4.41 -14.24
C ILE A 158 -4.03 5.04 -14.52
N TYR A 159 -4.28 6.24 -14.01
CA TYR A 159 -5.50 7.01 -14.21
C TYR A 159 -5.19 8.24 -15.07
N ALA A 160 -5.75 8.24 -16.25
CA ALA A 160 -5.73 9.35 -17.18
C ALA A 160 -7.00 9.28 -18.06
N PRO A 161 -7.51 10.38 -18.62
CA PRO A 161 -8.57 10.34 -19.59
C PRO A 161 -8.17 9.47 -20.80
N SER A 162 -9.14 8.71 -21.33
CA SER A 162 -8.92 7.93 -22.57
C SER A 162 -8.86 8.81 -23.81
N GLU A 163 -9.36 10.05 -23.72
CA GLU A 163 -9.40 11.01 -24.80
C GLU A 163 -9.27 12.43 -24.27
N ILE A 164 -8.46 13.26 -24.93
CA ILE A 164 -8.18 14.66 -24.59
C ILE A 164 -8.10 15.53 -25.85
N ALA A 165 -8.39 16.83 -25.69
CA ALA A 165 -8.01 17.80 -26.71
C ALA A 165 -6.53 18.19 -26.54
N SER A 166 -5.79 18.32 -27.66
CA SER A 166 -4.36 18.68 -27.64
C SER A 166 -4.10 19.94 -26.82
N ALA A 167 -4.93 20.97 -26.99
CA ALA A 167 -4.81 22.23 -26.28
C ALA A 167 -5.02 22.13 -24.74
N SER A 168 -5.67 21.09 -24.28
CA SER A 168 -5.97 20.86 -22.85
C SER A 168 -4.95 19.91 -22.19
N ALA A 169 -4.02 19.33 -22.95
CA ALA A 169 -3.14 18.27 -22.46
C ALA A 169 -2.28 18.70 -21.28
N ALA A 170 -1.68 19.87 -21.34
CA ALA A 170 -0.79 20.37 -20.27
C ALA A 170 -1.46 20.49 -18.89
N GLY A 171 -2.78 20.69 -18.86
CA GLY A 171 -3.56 20.70 -17.62
C GLY A 171 -4.15 19.34 -17.22
N THR A 172 -3.89 18.31 -18.03
CA THR A 172 -4.44 16.98 -17.76
C THR A 172 -3.56 16.21 -16.79
N GLU A 173 -4.13 15.91 -15.63
CA GLU A 173 -3.47 15.12 -14.60
C GLU A 173 -3.40 13.65 -14.98
N VAL A 174 -2.28 13.05 -14.64
CA VAL A 174 -2.05 11.61 -14.62
C VAL A 174 -1.82 11.19 -13.18
N LEU A 175 -2.71 10.38 -12.65
CA LEU A 175 -2.59 9.85 -11.30
C LEU A 175 -2.21 8.37 -11.37
N VAL A 176 -1.25 7.94 -10.56
CA VAL A 176 -0.79 6.55 -10.53
C VAL A 176 -0.82 6.04 -9.11
N ASN A 177 -1.49 4.90 -8.92
CA ASN A 177 -1.43 4.14 -7.68
C ASN A 177 -0.40 3.03 -7.84
N VAL A 178 0.74 3.13 -7.16
CA VAL A 178 1.77 2.08 -7.11
C VAL A 178 1.56 1.26 -5.84
N PHE A 179 1.03 0.05 -5.95
CA PHE A 179 0.47 -0.70 -4.81
C PHE A 179 1.42 -0.91 -3.64
N ALA A 180 2.70 -1.16 -3.91
CA ALA A 180 3.75 -1.29 -2.88
C ALA A 180 4.70 -0.09 -2.85
N GLY A 181 4.26 1.06 -3.35
CA GLY A 181 5.06 2.27 -3.41
C GLY A 181 5.33 2.88 -2.05
N SER A 182 6.43 3.58 -1.92
CA SER A 182 6.84 4.28 -0.72
C SER A 182 7.52 5.61 -1.05
N GLU A 183 7.84 6.41 -0.04
CA GLU A 183 8.65 7.64 -0.21
C GLU A 183 10.06 7.39 -0.77
N ARG A 184 10.47 6.11 -0.86
CA ARG A 184 11.75 5.69 -1.44
C ARG A 184 11.62 5.10 -2.84
N SER A 185 10.42 5.16 -3.42
CA SER A 185 10.17 4.74 -4.80
C SER A 185 10.36 5.93 -5.74
N THR A 186 10.82 5.65 -6.96
CA THR A 186 10.79 6.60 -8.06
C THR A 186 9.69 6.19 -9.04
N VAL A 187 8.93 7.17 -9.54
CA VAL A 187 7.91 6.94 -10.55
C VAL A 187 8.09 7.98 -11.65
N GLU A 188 8.12 7.50 -12.88
CA GLU A 188 8.31 8.30 -14.05
C GLU A 188 7.27 7.95 -15.11
N MET A 189 6.87 8.92 -15.90
CA MET A 189 5.98 8.70 -17.04
C MET A 189 6.60 9.17 -18.36
N LYS A 190 6.16 8.55 -19.45
CA LYS A 190 6.52 8.93 -20.82
C LYS A 190 5.26 8.92 -21.68
N PHE A 191 5.04 9.97 -22.47
CA PHE A 191 3.91 10.09 -23.38
C PHE A 191 4.35 9.98 -24.84
N GLY A 192 3.84 8.99 -25.55
CA GLY A 192 4.24 8.65 -26.91
C GLY A 192 5.59 7.92 -27.00
N GLU A 193 5.91 7.38 -28.16
CA GLU A 193 7.13 6.59 -28.38
C GLU A 193 8.39 7.45 -28.26
N SER A 194 8.36 8.66 -28.83
CA SER A 194 9.48 9.62 -28.83
C SER A 194 9.52 10.53 -27.59
N GLY A 195 8.57 10.40 -26.67
CA GLY A 195 8.53 11.23 -25.46
C GLY A 195 9.70 10.95 -24.52
N GLU A 196 10.05 11.95 -23.72
CA GLU A 196 11.05 11.80 -22.67
C GLU A 196 10.41 11.32 -21.36
N TRP A 197 11.19 10.64 -20.52
CA TRP A 197 10.78 10.28 -19.18
C TRP A 197 10.71 11.51 -18.28
N THR A 198 9.57 11.71 -17.64
CA THR A 198 9.32 12.80 -16.70
C THR A 198 9.00 12.25 -15.33
N ALA A 199 9.69 12.72 -14.31
CA ALA A 199 9.44 12.31 -12.94
C ALA A 199 8.02 12.74 -12.48
N MET A 200 7.34 11.86 -11.77
CA MET A 200 6.06 12.14 -11.13
C MET A 200 6.28 12.48 -9.65
N ALA A 201 5.45 13.36 -9.11
CA ALA A 201 5.51 13.76 -7.72
C ALA A 201 4.66 12.82 -6.84
N GLN A 202 5.23 12.29 -5.76
CA GLN A 202 4.45 11.59 -4.77
C GLN A 202 3.40 12.52 -4.15
N THR A 203 2.19 12.04 -3.99
CA THR A 203 1.07 12.80 -3.45
C THR A 203 0.24 11.97 -2.49
N ARG A 204 -0.76 12.59 -1.88
CA ARG A 204 -1.79 11.91 -1.10
C ARG A 204 -3.14 12.09 -1.79
N ALA A 205 -3.74 10.98 -2.18
CA ALA A 205 -5.05 10.98 -2.82
C ALA A 205 -5.77 9.65 -2.53
N ALA A 206 -7.08 9.66 -2.66
CA ALA A 206 -7.86 8.43 -2.76
C ALA A 206 -7.70 7.84 -4.16
N ASP A 207 -7.69 6.52 -4.26
CA ASP A 207 -7.65 5.82 -5.54
C ASP A 207 -8.94 6.07 -6.33
N PRO A 208 -8.87 6.55 -7.58
CA PRO A 208 -10.06 6.90 -8.37
C PRO A 208 -10.99 5.72 -8.65
N GLU A 209 -10.45 4.52 -8.90
CA GLU A 209 -11.29 3.35 -9.16
C GLU A 209 -11.96 2.84 -7.88
N CYS A 210 -11.23 2.85 -6.75
CA CYS A 210 -11.80 2.52 -5.45
C CYS A 210 -12.93 3.48 -5.08
N LEU A 211 -12.76 4.78 -5.36
CA LEU A 211 -13.80 5.80 -5.16
C LEU A 211 -15.03 5.51 -6.04
N ARG A 212 -14.81 5.29 -7.33
CA ARG A 212 -15.88 4.95 -8.27
C ARG A 212 -16.67 3.70 -7.85
N MET A 213 -15.96 2.65 -7.41
CA MET A 213 -16.58 1.41 -6.95
C MET A 213 -17.37 1.60 -5.66
N HIS A 214 -16.87 2.43 -4.75
CA HIS A 214 -17.60 2.80 -3.52
C HIS A 214 -18.88 3.58 -3.86
N GLU A 215 -18.82 4.62 -4.70
CA GLU A 215 -19.97 5.41 -5.13
C GLU A 215 -21.01 4.56 -5.85
N LEU A 216 -20.60 3.62 -6.69
CA LEU A 216 -21.50 2.66 -7.30
C LEU A 216 -22.15 1.75 -6.25
N GLY A 217 -21.40 1.33 -5.23
CA GLY A 217 -21.93 0.58 -4.09
C GLY A 217 -23.00 1.36 -3.31
N GLU A 218 -22.77 2.65 -3.07
CA GLU A 218 -23.76 3.52 -2.43
C GLU A 218 -25.05 3.62 -3.28
N TYR A 219 -24.93 3.67 -4.59
CA TYR A 219 -26.08 3.65 -5.50
C TYR A 219 -26.86 2.34 -5.43
N LEU A 220 -26.17 1.21 -5.32
CA LEU A 220 -26.78 -0.13 -5.26
C LEU A 220 -27.25 -0.54 -3.85
N ASP A 221 -26.94 0.23 -2.82
CA ASP A 221 -27.49 0.06 -1.46
C ASP A 221 -29.00 0.40 -1.40
N LEU A 222 -29.63 0.63 -2.56
CA LEU A 222 -31.05 0.90 -2.71
C LEU A 222 -31.82 -0.39 -2.89
N GLU A 223 -32.99 -0.44 -2.26
CA GLU A 223 -33.96 -1.50 -2.49
C GLU A 223 -34.69 -1.27 -3.82
N HIS A 224 -34.75 -2.26 -4.68
CA HIS A 224 -35.49 -2.24 -5.93
C HIS A 224 -36.56 -3.35 -5.97
N ASN A 225 -37.81 -2.96 -6.07
CA ASN A 225 -38.96 -3.90 -6.07
C ASN A 225 -38.96 -4.91 -4.90
N GLY A 226 -38.55 -4.48 -3.71
CA GLY A 226 -38.50 -5.34 -2.51
C GLY A 226 -37.29 -6.25 -2.45
N THR A 227 -36.32 -6.10 -3.38
CA THR A 227 -35.06 -6.84 -3.37
C THR A 227 -33.93 -5.90 -3.03
N LYS A 228 -33.14 -6.22 -2.03
CA LYS A 228 -31.90 -5.49 -1.73
C LYS A 228 -30.86 -5.82 -2.79
N LEU A 229 -30.34 -4.80 -3.44
CA LEU A 229 -29.40 -4.97 -4.54
C LEU A 229 -28.01 -5.43 -4.07
N ASP A 230 -27.63 -5.12 -2.84
CA ASP A 230 -26.38 -5.60 -2.23
C ASP A 230 -26.38 -7.14 -2.03
N GLU A 231 -27.54 -7.76 -1.81
CA GLU A 231 -27.68 -9.21 -1.73
C GLU A 231 -27.44 -9.89 -3.10
N VAL A 232 -27.72 -9.18 -4.19
CA VAL A 232 -27.58 -9.70 -5.56
C VAL A 232 -26.18 -9.42 -6.13
N PHE A 233 -25.70 -8.20 -5.96
CA PHE A 233 -24.46 -7.72 -6.61
C PHE A 233 -23.24 -7.75 -5.69
N GLY A 234 -23.41 -8.02 -4.43
CA GLY A 234 -22.36 -8.01 -3.40
C GLY A 234 -22.42 -6.77 -2.52
N TRP A 235 -21.86 -6.90 -1.34
CA TRP A 235 -21.82 -5.83 -0.36
C TRP A 235 -20.91 -4.70 -0.82
N LYS A 236 -21.31 -3.46 -0.51
CA LYS A 236 -20.52 -2.28 -0.85
C LYS A 236 -19.15 -2.30 -0.21
N MET A 237 -18.19 -1.72 -0.92
CA MET A 237 -16.83 -1.55 -0.42
C MET A 237 -16.77 -0.43 0.63
N ASP A 238 -15.80 -0.52 1.53
CA ASP A 238 -15.46 0.58 2.42
C ASP A 238 -15.13 1.85 1.64
N ARG A 239 -15.37 2.99 2.30
CA ARG A 239 -14.98 4.29 1.73
C ARG A 239 -13.46 4.32 1.52
N PRO A 240 -13.00 4.72 0.32
CA PRO A 240 -11.57 4.84 0.04
C PRO A 240 -10.92 5.87 0.96
N ARG A 241 -9.65 5.64 1.27
CA ARG A 241 -8.81 6.52 2.06
C ARG A 241 -7.70 7.12 1.21
N GLU A 242 -7.35 8.35 1.51
CA GLU A 242 -6.11 8.91 0.98
C GLU A 242 -4.93 8.08 1.46
N ASN A 243 -4.08 7.73 0.53
CA ASN A 243 -2.88 6.94 0.79
C ASN A 243 -1.63 7.67 0.28
N SER A 244 -0.45 7.17 0.66
CA SER A 244 0.84 7.78 0.33
C SER A 244 1.55 7.11 -0.85
N HIS A 245 0.96 6.10 -1.46
CA HIS A 245 1.52 5.42 -2.63
C HIS A 245 0.83 5.84 -3.93
N MET A 246 0.48 7.14 -4.00
CA MET A 246 -0.04 7.81 -5.19
C MET A 246 1.00 8.76 -5.75
N TRP A 247 1.06 8.86 -7.09
CA TRP A 247 1.91 9.81 -7.80
C TRP A 247 1.12 10.61 -8.80
N LEU A 248 1.44 11.90 -8.89
CA LEU A 248 0.80 12.87 -9.79
C LEU A 248 1.82 13.35 -10.83
N GLY A 249 1.41 13.36 -12.08
CA GLY A 249 2.10 13.98 -13.20
C GLY A 249 1.12 14.71 -14.11
N HIS A 250 1.62 15.33 -15.16
CA HIS A 250 0.81 16.02 -16.17
C HIS A 250 1.26 15.62 -17.57
N LEU A 251 0.32 15.51 -18.48
CA LEU A 251 0.65 15.26 -19.88
C LEU A 251 1.44 16.44 -20.49
N PRO A 252 2.28 16.18 -21.52
CA PRO A 252 3.03 17.24 -22.17
C PRO A 252 2.08 18.23 -22.87
N PRO A 253 2.50 19.51 -23.05
CA PRO A 253 1.70 20.48 -23.76
C PRO A 253 1.60 20.15 -25.26
N ASN A 254 0.43 20.40 -25.84
CA ASN A 254 0.17 20.32 -27.28
C ASN A 254 0.70 19.06 -27.98
N PRO A 255 0.40 17.86 -27.48
CA PRO A 255 0.81 16.64 -28.16
C PRO A 255 0.14 16.55 -29.55
N GLU A 256 0.78 15.85 -30.47
CA GLU A 256 0.24 15.62 -31.81
C GLU A 256 -1.12 14.90 -31.73
N VAL A 257 -2.00 15.26 -32.68
CA VAL A 257 -3.30 14.56 -32.83
C VAL A 257 -3.05 13.11 -33.24
N GLY A 258 -3.64 12.18 -32.52
CA GLY A 258 -3.43 10.74 -32.78
C GLY A 258 -3.64 9.88 -31.54
N THR A 259 -3.24 8.65 -31.66
CA THR A 259 -3.27 7.67 -30.55
C THR A 259 -1.87 7.53 -29.97
N HIS A 260 -1.74 7.75 -28.66
CA HIS A 260 -0.47 7.71 -27.95
C HIS A 260 -0.51 6.68 -26.81
N THR A 261 0.64 6.13 -26.50
CA THR A 261 0.84 5.31 -25.32
C THR A 261 1.40 6.19 -24.20
N LEU A 262 0.69 6.27 -23.10
CA LEU A 262 1.21 6.76 -21.84
C LEU A 262 1.85 5.57 -21.11
N THR A 263 3.16 5.62 -20.90
CA THR A 263 3.92 4.59 -20.21
C THR A 263 4.35 5.12 -18.85
N VAL A 264 4.17 4.32 -17.81
CA VAL A 264 4.65 4.63 -16.46
C VAL A 264 5.64 3.56 -16.02
N ARG A 265 6.73 3.97 -15.41
CA ARG A 265 7.73 3.09 -14.80
C ARG A 265 7.92 3.46 -13.34
N THR A 266 7.93 2.45 -12.48
CA THR A 266 8.28 2.60 -11.07
C THR A 266 9.50 1.76 -10.74
N THR A 267 10.36 2.28 -9.85
CA THR A 267 11.44 1.51 -9.23
C THR A 267 11.30 1.66 -7.71
N ASP A 268 11.20 0.56 -7.01
CA ASP A 268 11.04 0.56 -5.56
C ASP A 268 12.37 0.66 -4.82
N MET A 269 12.31 0.69 -3.49
CA MET A 269 13.50 0.77 -2.62
C MET A 269 14.42 -0.46 -2.68
N PHE A 270 13.96 -1.54 -3.29
CA PHE A 270 14.72 -2.79 -3.45
C PHE A 270 15.31 -2.94 -4.86
N GLY A 271 15.12 -1.93 -5.73
CA GLY A 271 15.57 -1.92 -7.12
C GLY A 271 14.67 -2.73 -8.07
N GLN A 272 13.50 -3.19 -7.61
CA GLN A 272 12.52 -3.86 -8.47
C GLN A 272 11.84 -2.81 -9.36
N THR A 273 11.87 -3.04 -10.67
CA THR A 273 11.31 -2.10 -11.66
C THR A 273 10.13 -2.72 -12.38
N TYR A 274 9.03 -1.98 -12.47
CA TYR A 274 7.82 -2.37 -13.17
C TYR A 274 7.37 -1.28 -14.13
N THR A 275 6.79 -1.68 -15.25
CA THR A 275 6.30 -0.78 -16.29
C THR A 275 4.88 -1.18 -16.67
N ASP A 276 4.00 -0.20 -16.76
CA ASP A 276 2.64 -0.39 -17.29
C ASP A 276 2.29 0.77 -18.22
N HIS A 277 1.21 0.63 -18.96
CA HIS A 277 0.84 1.60 -19.98
C HIS A 277 -0.67 1.76 -20.15
N ARG A 278 -1.06 2.92 -20.67
CA ARG A 278 -2.42 3.28 -21.01
C ARG A 278 -2.46 3.95 -22.39
N VAL A 279 -3.49 3.65 -23.17
CA VAL A 279 -3.72 4.34 -24.45
C VAL A 279 -4.52 5.61 -24.21
N VAL A 280 -4.07 6.71 -24.81
CA VAL A 280 -4.74 8.03 -24.77
C VAL A 280 -4.88 8.53 -26.21
N ARG A 281 -6.10 8.93 -26.57
CA ARG A 281 -6.39 9.56 -27.85
C ARG A 281 -6.33 11.08 -27.73
N VAL A 282 -5.54 11.72 -28.58
CA VAL A 282 -5.47 13.18 -28.71
C VAL A 282 -6.30 13.62 -29.92
N ARG A 283 -7.18 14.58 -29.73
CA ARG A 283 -7.98 15.22 -30.79
C ARG A 283 -7.52 16.64 -31.10
#